data_f2357d16b3dde4598ae5a75743ce995f
#
_entry.id   f2357d16b3dde4598ae5a75743ce995f
#
_cell.length_a   1.000
_cell.length_b   1.000
_cell.length_c   1.000
_cell.angle_alpha   90.00
_cell.angle_beta   90.00
_cell.angle_gamma   90.00
#
_symmetry.space_group_name_H-M   'P 1'
#
loop_
_entity.id
_entity.type
_entity.pdbx_description
1 polymer ?
#
loop_
_entity_poly.entity_id
_entity_poly.type
_entity_poly.pdbx_seq_one_letter_code
_entity_poly.pdbx_strand_id
1 'polypeptide(L)'
;MTFRVIALSLLSATSFLICSCGSDDEVPLLMAGNTQVASDEGEKIYQKAKQADGAGNTGKAIRLYDQVATKFPFAPSAAQARFRQAQLLEERGDIEKSFEAYDMVLKRYQGSGLYTTAYKRQVTMAQSAADGDVKSSMMGFKTKLSLDKTVAMLGKVRDNAPKSAEAAKAQFTIGQLYEGKKKPKEAIAAYRQLVSDQPGSAQAPTALFRVGVLLTADADRGNQNQANLDLAREAFNDYLIQYPGDSNNAEARRLLDNLGGRDIQRSYDVAEFYQKTGKSESAKVYYRDVMARAKSGPLYEKARSRLKELGE
;
A
#
# COMPACT_ATOMS: atom_id res chain seq x y z
N MET A 1 -76.74 8.77 -4.86
CA MET A 1 -76.25 8.71 -6.26
C MET A 1 -74.76 8.68 -6.26
N THR A 2 -74.24 7.52 -6.54
CA THR A 2 -72.82 7.17 -6.49
C THR A 2 -72.25 7.21 -7.89
N PHE A 3 -71.23 8.00 -8.13
CA PHE A 3 -70.41 7.87 -9.34
C PHE A 3 -68.98 7.37 -8.93
N ARG A 4 -68.70 6.17 -9.34
CA ARG A 4 -67.34 5.57 -9.30
C ARG A 4 -66.58 6.04 -10.54
N VAL A 5 -65.43 6.68 -10.35
CA VAL A 5 -64.42 6.91 -11.41
C VAL A 5 -63.34 5.91 -11.26
N ILE A 6 -63.16 5.05 -12.24
CA ILE A 6 -62.07 4.08 -12.38
C ILE A 6 -60.91 4.81 -13.06
N ALA A 7 -59.81 5.01 -12.35
CA ALA A 7 -58.56 5.49 -12.93
C ALA A 7 -57.72 4.30 -13.38
N LEU A 8 -57.50 4.17 -14.68
CA LEU A 8 -56.59 3.22 -15.32
C LEU A 8 -55.18 3.78 -15.21
N SER A 9 -54.32 3.16 -14.41
CA SER A 9 -52.91 3.50 -14.37
C SER A 9 -52.15 2.68 -15.42
N LEU A 10 -51.69 3.37 -16.47
CA LEU A 10 -50.70 2.82 -17.40
C LEU A 10 -49.31 2.68 -16.70
N LEU A 11 -48.88 1.47 -16.49
CA LEU A 11 -47.49 1.17 -16.10
C LEU A 11 -46.62 1.20 -17.37
N SER A 12 -45.88 2.27 -17.57
CA SER A 12 -44.83 2.31 -18.58
C SER A 12 -43.57 1.62 -18.01
N ALA A 13 -43.29 0.42 -18.48
CA ALA A 13 -42.03 -0.28 -18.22
C ALA A 13 -40.92 0.36 -19.06
N THR A 14 -40.15 1.25 -18.46
CA THR A 14 -38.88 1.71 -19.02
C THR A 14 -37.83 0.63 -18.79
N SER A 15 -37.52 -0.14 -19.84
CA SER A 15 -36.38 -1.06 -19.87
C SER A 15 -35.10 -0.26 -19.83
N PHE A 16 -34.45 -0.23 -18.66
CA PHE A 16 -33.05 0.19 -18.52
C PHE A 16 -32.18 -0.91 -19.15
N LEU A 17 -31.68 -0.67 -20.35
CA LEU A 17 -30.54 -1.39 -20.89
C LEU A 17 -29.29 -0.97 -20.09
N ILE A 18 -28.97 -1.73 -19.06
CA ILE A 18 -27.67 -1.67 -18.40
C ILE A 18 -26.67 -2.29 -19.39
N CYS A 19 -25.96 -1.44 -20.11
CA CYS A 19 -24.77 -1.83 -20.86
C CYS A 19 -23.69 -2.13 -19.80
N SER A 20 -23.67 -3.36 -19.30
CA SER A 20 -22.57 -3.91 -18.51
C SER A 20 -21.41 -4.11 -19.48
N CYS A 21 -20.43 -3.23 -19.46
CA CYS A 21 -19.08 -3.57 -19.91
C CYS A 21 -18.53 -4.58 -18.90
N GLY A 22 -18.93 -5.83 -19.06
CA GLY A 22 -18.34 -6.97 -18.37
C GLY A 22 -16.92 -7.14 -18.88
N SER A 23 -15.93 -7.12 -17.98
CA SER A 23 -14.66 -7.77 -18.21
C SER A 23 -14.96 -9.24 -18.52
N ASP A 24 -14.45 -9.74 -19.66
CA ASP A 24 -14.61 -11.12 -20.15
C ASP A 24 -13.88 -12.17 -19.27
N ASP A 25 -14.04 -12.12 -17.96
CA ASP A 25 -13.53 -13.09 -17.01
C ASP A 25 -14.60 -14.13 -16.60
N GLU A 26 -15.66 -14.28 -17.40
CA GLU A 26 -16.62 -15.37 -17.17
C GLU A 26 -15.94 -16.71 -17.41
N VAL A 27 -15.72 -17.43 -16.31
CA VAL A 27 -15.35 -18.87 -16.36
C VAL A 27 -16.48 -19.58 -17.11
N PRO A 28 -16.22 -20.26 -18.23
CA PRO A 28 -17.27 -20.97 -18.97
C PRO A 28 -18.00 -21.95 -18.04
N LEU A 29 -19.32 -21.82 -17.96
CA LEU A 29 -20.16 -22.79 -17.25
C LEU A 29 -19.96 -24.17 -17.91
N LEU A 30 -19.23 -25.05 -17.22
CA LEU A 30 -19.05 -26.42 -17.65
C LEU A 30 -20.39 -27.18 -17.46
N MET A 31 -21.09 -27.41 -18.54
CA MET A 31 -22.23 -28.35 -18.54
C MET A 31 -21.74 -29.73 -18.19
N ALA A 32 -22.34 -30.36 -17.19
CA ALA A 32 -22.04 -31.76 -16.82
C ALA A 32 -22.19 -32.66 -18.03
N GLY A 33 -21.09 -33.23 -18.53
CA GLY A 33 -21.04 -34.12 -19.69
C GLY A 33 -20.00 -33.73 -20.76
N ASN A 34 -19.56 -32.46 -20.83
CA ASN A 34 -18.60 -32.00 -21.86
C ASN A 34 -17.18 -31.74 -21.33
N THR A 35 -16.93 -32.03 -20.06
CA THR A 35 -15.62 -31.72 -19.42
C THR A 35 -14.46 -32.52 -20.04
N GLN A 36 -14.68 -33.77 -20.40
CA GLN A 36 -13.64 -34.61 -21.00
C GLN A 36 -13.27 -34.14 -22.41
N VAL A 37 -14.28 -33.83 -23.25
CA VAL A 37 -14.07 -33.37 -24.62
C VAL A 37 -13.34 -32.00 -24.61
N ALA A 38 -13.74 -31.07 -23.72
CA ALA A 38 -13.10 -29.82 -23.54
C ALA A 38 -11.64 -29.98 -23.04
N SER A 39 -11.41 -30.91 -22.13
CA SER A 39 -10.08 -31.28 -21.64
C SER A 39 -9.18 -31.78 -22.78
N ASP A 40 -9.67 -32.71 -23.60
CA ASP A 40 -8.91 -33.29 -24.73
C ASP A 40 -8.58 -32.24 -25.80
N GLU A 41 -9.49 -31.29 -26.05
CA GLU A 41 -9.23 -30.17 -26.93
C GLU A 41 -8.17 -29.23 -26.36
N GLY A 42 -8.24 -28.90 -25.06
CA GLY A 42 -7.22 -28.14 -24.34
C GLY A 42 -5.83 -28.76 -24.49
N GLU A 43 -5.72 -30.09 -24.30
CA GLU A 43 -4.46 -30.79 -24.46
C GLU A 43 -3.92 -30.75 -25.90
N LYS A 44 -4.78 -30.89 -26.92
CA LYS A 44 -4.38 -30.75 -28.33
C LYS A 44 -3.79 -29.35 -28.61
N ILE A 45 -4.42 -28.31 -28.06
CA ILE A 45 -3.93 -26.94 -28.21
C ILE A 45 -2.61 -26.75 -27.45
N TYR A 46 -2.49 -27.32 -26.25
CA TYR A 46 -1.24 -27.32 -25.49
C TYR A 46 -0.08 -27.93 -26.25
N GLN A 47 -0.27 -29.09 -26.91
CA GLN A 47 0.76 -29.70 -27.74
C GLN A 47 1.17 -28.79 -28.94
N LYS A 48 0.19 -28.12 -29.57
CA LYS A 48 0.47 -27.11 -30.63
C LYS A 48 1.25 -25.90 -30.05
N ALA A 49 0.96 -25.49 -28.82
CA ALA A 49 1.70 -24.43 -28.14
C ALA A 49 3.16 -24.84 -27.90
N LYS A 50 3.40 -26.06 -27.41
CA LYS A 50 4.76 -26.60 -27.21
C LYS A 50 5.55 -26.70 -28.51
N GLN A 51 4.91 -27.13 -29.62
CA GLN A 51 5.55 -27.14 -30.93
C GLN A 51 5.96 -25.73 -31.39
N ALA A 52 5.07 -24.75 -31.20
CA ALA A 52 5.38 -23.35 -31.53
C ALA A 52 6.50 -22.79 -30.67
N ASP A 53 6.53 -23.11 -29.38
CA ASP A 53 7.57 -22.71 -28.42
C ASP A 53 8.92 -23.33 -28.80
N GLY A 54 8.98 -24.65 -29.05
CA GLY A 54 10.17 -25.36 -29.49
C GLY A 54 10.71 -24.90 -30.85
N ALA A 55 9.83 -24.40 -31.72
CA ALA A 55 10.21 -23.79 -33.00
C ALA A 55 10.64 -22.32 -32.90
N GLY A 56 10.69 -21.73 -31.69
CA GLY A 56 11.05 -20.34 -31.48
C GLY A 56 9.96 -19.35 -31.91
N ASN A 57 8.75 -19.81 -32.24
CA ASN A 57 7.64 -18.94 -32.59
C ASN A 57 6.93 -18.43 -31.31
N THR A 58 7.66 -17.62 -30.54
CA THR A 58 7.24 -17.13 -29.23
C THR A 58 5.87 -16.46 -29.25
N GLY A 59 5.58 -15.64 -30.27
CA GLY A 59 4.30 -14.94 -30.36
C GLY A 59 3.10 -15.86 -30.54
N LYS A 60 3.28 -16.96 -31.33
CA LYS A 60 2.26 -18.01 -31.51
C LYS A 60 2.12 -18.85 -30.25
N ALA A 61 3.25 -19.21 -29.64
CA ALA A 61 3.26 -20.00 -28.39
C ALA A 61 2.50 -19.29 -27.27
N ILE A 62 2.79 -18.01 -27.03
CA ILE A 62 2.09 -17.20 -26.01
C ILE A 62 0.57 -17.21 -26.23
N ARG A 63 0.10 -17.02 -27.47
CA ARG A 63 -1.34 -17.02 -27.77
C ARG A 63 -1.99 -18.38 -27.54
N LEU A 64 -1.31 -19.46 -27.95
CA LEU A 64 -1.84 -20.81 -27.76
C LEU A 64 -1.84 -21.23 -26.28
N TYR A 65 -0.80 -20.91 -25.52
CA TYR A 65 -0.79 -21.15 -24.08
C TYR A 65 -1.88 -20.34 -23.37
N ASP A 66 -2.08 -19.07 -23.75
CA ASP A 66 -3.19 -18.26 -23.23
C ASP A 66 -4.54 -18.90 -23.53
N GLN A 67 -4.74 -19.39 -24.77
CA GLN A 67 -5.98 -20.05 -25.18
C GLN A 67 -6.27 -21.28 -24.32
N VAL A 68 -5.25 -22.11 -24.02
CA VAL A 68 -5.42 -23.27 -23.11
C VAL A 68 -5.89 -22.81 -21.73
N ALA A 69 -5.15 -21.89 -21.13
CA ALA A 69 -5.43 -21.50 -19.74
C ALA A 69 -6.74 -20.70 -19.57
N THR A 70 -7.20 -20.04 -20.65
CA THR A 70 -8.43 -19.21 -20.61
C THR A 70 -9.67 -20.01 -21.01
N LYS A 71 -9.60 -20.74 -22.13
CA LYS A 71 -10.76 -21.46 -22.65
C LYS A 71 -10.93 -22.86 -22.05
N PHE A 72 -9.82 -23.47 -21.59
CA PHE A 72 -9.78 -24.81 -21.04
C PHE A 72 -9.12 -24.85 -19.65
N PRO A 73 -9.60 -24.05 -18.68
CA PRO A 73 -8.92 -23.86 -17.39
C PRO A 73 -8.84 -25.13 -16.54
N PHE A 74 -9.61 -26.14 -16.87
CA PHE A 74 -9.63 -27.46 -16.19
C PHE A 74 -8.84 -28.54 -16.95
N ALA A 75 -8.24 -28.22 -18.09
CA ALA A 75 -7.34 -29.15 -18.76
C ALA A 75 -6.13 -29.44 -17.86
N PRO A 76 -5.62 -30.68 -17.81
CA PRO A 76 -4.47 -31.05 -16.98
C PRO A 76 -3.24 -30.17 -17.21
N SER A 77 -3.05 -29.66 -18.41
CA SER A 77 -1.94 -28.78 -18.77
C SER A 77 -2.21 -27.29 -18.58
N ALA A 78 -3.41 -26.88 -18.13
CA ALA A 78 -3.78 -25.46 -18.06
C ALA A 78 -2.87 -24.63 -17.15
N ALA A 79 -2.49 -25.18 -15.99
CA ALA A 79 -1.56 -24.54 -15.07
C ALA A 79 -0.17 -24.33 -15.72
N GLN A 80 0.36 -25.39 -16.35
CA GLN A 80 1.64 -25.35 -17.06
C GLN A 80 1.59 -24.39 -18.25
N ALA A 81 0.47 -24.36 -18.97
CA ALA A 81 0.27 -23.42 -20.07
C ALA A 81 0.34 -21.97 -19.59
N ARG A 82 -0.40 -21.63 -18.53
CA ARG A 82 -0.35 -20.27 -17.96
C ARG A 82 1.04 -19.90 -17.45
N PHE A 83 1.70 -20.83 -16.78
CA PHE A 83 3.04 -20.60 -16.27
C PHE A 83 4.06 -20.39 -17.41
N ARG A 84 4.03 -21.24 -18.45
CA ARG A 84 4.94 -21.10 -19.61
C ARG A 84 4.66 -19.82 -20.40
N GLN A 85 3.40 -19.44 -20.54
CA GLN A 85 3.03 -18.15 -21.10
C GLN A 85 3.68 -16.99 -20.34
N ALA A 86 3.60 -17.03 -19.00
CA ALA A 86 4.22 -16.01 -18.15
C ALA A 86 5.74 -15.91 -18.38
N GLN A 87 6.42 -17.05 -18.45
CA GLN A 87 7.86 -17.08 -18.74
C GLN A 87 8.19 -16.48 -20.11
N LEU A 88 7.46 -16.85 -21.15
CA LEU A 88 7.68 -16.31 -22.50
C LEU A 88 7.42 -14.80 -22.61
N LEU A 89 6.42 -14.32 -21.87
CA LEU A 89 6.16 -12.88 -21.76
C LEU A 89 7.32 -12.17 -21.06
N GLU A 90 7.86 -12.75 -19.99
CA GLU A 90 9.00 -12.23 -19.27
C GLU A 90 10.26 -12.19 -20.14
N GLU A 91 10.59 -13.30 -20.82
CA GLU A 91 11.71 -13.42 -21.75
C GLU A 91 11.63 -12.36 -22.88
N ARG A 92 10.40 -12.01 -23.30
CA ARG A 92 10.14 -10.96 -24.30
C ARG A 92 10.22 -9.54 -23.73
N GLY A 93 10.22 -9.40 -22.41
CA GLY A 93 10.20 -8.11 -21.70
C GLY A 93 8.81 -7.50 -21.52
N ASP A 94 7.74 -8.25 -21.75
CA ASP A 94 6.35 -7.85 -21.49
C ASP A 94 6.01 -8.04 -19.99
N ILE A 95 6.70 -7.30 -19.13
CA ILE A 95 6.73 -7.52 -17.68
C ILE A 95 5.35 -7.45 -17.03
N GLU A 96 4.54 -6.45 -17.41
CA GLU A 96 3.19 -6.30 -16.83
C GLU A 96 2.31 -7.52 -17.14
N LYS A 97 2.32 -7.98 -18.41
CA LYS A 97 1.55 -9.16 -18.81
C LYS A 97 2.09 -10.45 -18.20
N SER A 98 3.40 -10.56 -18.07
CA SER A 98 4.04 -11.68 -17.38
C SER A 98 3.61 -11.75 -15.92
N PHE A 99 3.67 -10.61 -15.22
CA PHE A 99 3.27 -10.51 -13.83
C PHE A 99 1.80 -10.92 -13.63
N GLU A 100 0.89 -10.46 -14.50
CA GLU A 100 -0.52 -10.85 -14.50
C GLU A 100 -0.71 -12.35 -14.77
N ALA A 101 0.06 -12.91 -15.70
CA ALA A 101 -0.03 -14.34 -15.99
C ALA A 101 0.45 -15.21 -14.81
N TYR A 102 1.52 -14.78 -14.10
CA TYR A 102 1.91 -15.42 -12.84
C TYR A 102 0.83 -15.25 -11.75
N ASP A 103 0.20 -14.08 -11.65
CA ASP A 103 -0.90 -13.84 -10.70
C ASP A 103 -2.07 -14.82 -10.93
N MET A 104 -2.40 -15.10 -12.20
CA MET A 104 -3.41 -16.09 -12.54
C MET A 104 -3.00 -17.51 -12.15
N VAL A 105 -1.70 -17.88 -12.21
CA VAL A 105 -1.22 -19.16 -11.67
C VAL A 105 -1.50 -19.24 -10.18
N LEU A 106 -1.18 -18.20 -9.44
CA LEU A 106 -1.36 -18.16 -7.98
C LEU A 106 -2.83 -18.24 -7.57
N LYS A 107 -3.72 -17.60 -8.32
CA LYS A 107 -5.15 -17.55 -7.99
C LYS A 107 -5.94 -18.77 -8.42
N ARG A 108 -5.66 -19.29 -9.62
CA ARG A 108 -6.48 -20.36 -10.22
C ARG A 108 -5.89 -21.76 -10.06
N TYR A 109 -4.58 -21.88 -9.87
CA TYR A 109 -3.87 -23.16 -9.90
C TYR A 109 -3.03 -23.40 -8.65
N GLN A 110 -3.56 -23.09 -7.49
CA GLN A 110 -2.86 -23.18 -6.19
C GLN A 110 -2.30 -24.58 -5.91
N GLY A 111 -3.01 -25.63 -6.33
CA GLY A 111 -2.61 -27.04 -6.16
C GLY A 111 -1.62 -27.56 -7.21
N SER A 112 -1.18 -26.77 -8.17
CA SER A 112 -0.39 -27.22 -9.33
C SER A 112 1.10 -27.50 -9.06
N GLY A 113 1.62 -27.25 -7.86
CA GLY A 113 3.05 -27.29 -7.55
C GLY A 113 3.86 -26.11 -8.15
N LEU A 114 3.23 -25.24 -8.94
CA LEU A 114 3.87 -24.08 -9.57
C LEU A 114 3.77 -22.80 -8.72
N TYR A 115 2.95 -22.85 -7.67
CA TYR A 115 2.66 -21.69 -6.82
C TYR A 115 3.91 -21.00 -6.31
N THR A 116 4.78 -21.73 -5.63
CA THR A 116 6.00 -21.15 -5.02
C THR A 116 6.91 -20.51 -6.06
N THR A 117 7.03 -21.15 -7.25
CA THR A 117 7.89 -20.61 -8.31
C THR A 117 7.27 -19.36 -8.93
N ALA A 118 5.96 -19.36 -9.19
CA ALA A 118 5.24 -18.19 -9.71
C ALA A 118 5.31 -17.02 -8.73
N TYR A 119 5.11 -17.26 -7.44
CA TYR A 119 5.20 -16.25 -6.39
C TYR A 119 6.61 -15.64 -6.32
N LYS A 120 7.65 -16.46 -6.31
CA LYS A 120 9.04 -15.96 -6.33
C LYS A 120 9.33 -15.07 -7.55
N ARG A 121 8.80 -15.43 -8.72
CA ARG A 121 8.94 -14.60 -9.93
C ARG A 121 8.22 -13.27 -9.76
N GLN A 122 7.00 -13.25 -9.22
CA GLN A 122 6.28 -12.01 -8.92
C GLN A 122 7.06 -11.12 -7.94
N VAL A 123 7.60 -11.69 -6.85
CA VAL A 123 8.41 -10.95 -5.87
C VAL A 123 9.60 -10.29 -6.56
N THR A 124 10.34 -11.04 -7.37
CA THR A 124 11.50 -10.52 -8.11
C THR A 124 11.10 -9.38 -9.04
N MET A 125 10.03 -9.57 -9.82
CA MET A 125 9.55 -8.56 -10.78
C MET A 125 9.07 -7.29 -10.09
N ALA A 126 8.31 -7.40 -9.00
CA ALA A 126 7.83 -6.26 -8.23
C ALA A 126 8.99 -5.49 -7.57
N GLN A 127 10.00 -6.21 -7.06
CA GLN A 127 11.19 -5.58 -6.49
C GLN A 127 12.00 -4.85 -7.58
N SER A 128 12.27 -5.48 -8.71
CA SER A 128 12.97 -4.83 -9.85
C SER A 128 12.20 -3.61 -10.38
N ALA A 129 10.86 -3.64 -10.33
CA ALA A 129 10.05 -2.48 -10.67
C ALA A 129 10.23 -1.33 -9.65
N ALA A 130 10.29 -1.65 -8.35
CA ALA A 130 10.53 -0.68 -7.29
C ALA A 130 11.93 -0.05 -7.38
N ASP A 131 12.93 -0.85 -7.74
CA ASP A 131 14.32 -0.40 -7.95
C ASP A 131 14.47 0.42 -9.25
N GLY A 132 13.43 0.39 -10.10
CA GLY A 132 13.40 1.12 -11.38
C GLY A 132 14.15 0.45 -12.51
N ASP A 133 14.48 -0.84 -12.36
CA ASP A 133 15.20 -1.64 -13.37
C ASP A 133 14.26 -2.15 -14.45
N VAL A 134 12.97 -2.30 -14.14
CA VAL A 134 11.95 -2.72 -15.11
C VAL A 134 11.52 -1.56 -15.96
N LYS A 135 11.54 -1.79 -17.27
CA LYS A 135 11.09 -0.81 -18.29
C LYS A 135 9.86 -1.35 -19.00
N SER A 136 8.79 -0.57 -18.95
CA SER A 136 7.62 -0.80 -19.81
C SER A 136 7.95 -0.36 -21.24
N SER A 137 7.58 -1.16 -22.24
CA SER A 137 7.68 -0.76 -23.64
C SER A 137 6.39 -0.05 -24.05
N MET A 138 6.46 1.25 -24.23
CA MET A 138 5.35 2.05 -24.75
C MET A 138 5.80 2.77 -26.01
N MET A 139 5.17 2.49 -27.15
CA MET A 139 5.47 3.10 -28.47
C MET A 139 6.98 2.99 -28.88
N GLY A 140 7.62 1.86 -28.54
CA GLY A 140 9.04 1.63 -28.87
C GLY A 140 10.05 2.25 -27.89
N PHE A 141 9.60 3.01 -26.90
CA PHE A 141 10.46 3.57 -25.85
C PHE A 141 10.36 2.75 -24.59
N LYS A 142 11.53 2.46 -23.98
CA LYS A 142 11.62 1.78 -22.66
C LYS A 142 11.57 2.85 -21.56
N THR A 143 10.44 2.95 -20.87
CA THR A 143 10.24 3.86 -19.72
C THR A 143 10.13 3.08 -18.43
N LYS A 144 10.55 3.69 -17.32
CA LYS A 144 10.31 3.11 -15.98
C LYS A 144 8.81 2.94 -15.75
N LEU A 145 8.43 1.90 -15.01
CA LEU A 145 7.04 1.74 -14.59
C LEU A 145 6.60 2.94 -13.74
N SER A 146 5.33 3.33 -13.88
CA SER A 146 4.76 4.38 -13.04
C SER A 146 4.70 3.94 -11.57
N LEU A 147 4.66 4.91 -10.66
CA LEU A 147 4.49 4.64 -9.24
C LEU A 147 3.28 3.73 -8.98
N ASP A 148 2.13 4.06 -9.58
CA ASP A 148 0.88 3.34 -9.34
C ASP A 148 0.96 1.88 -9.80
N LYS A 149 1.59 1.61 -10.94
CA LYS A 149 1.82 0.24 -11.42
C LYS A 149 2.76 -0.54 -10.50
N THR A 150 3.84 0.09 -10.07
CA THR A 150 4.80 -0.53 -9.14
C THR A 150 4.14 -0.84 -7.80
N VAL A 151 3.39 0.11 -7.25
CA VAL A 151 2.63 -0.09 -6.01
C VAL A 151 1.58 -1.21 -6.17
N ALA A 152 0.89 -1.27 -7.30
CA ALA A 152 -0.06 -2.35 -7.58
C ALA A 152 0.61 -3.73 -7.64
N MET A 153 1.79 -3.84 -8.27
CA MET A 153 2.56 -5.09 -8.29
C MET A 153 2.99 -5.53 -6.89
N LEU A 154 3.54 -4.60 -6.08
CA LEU A 154 3.90 -4.87 -4.69
C LEU A 154 2.68 -5.24 -3.83
N GLY A 155 1.54 -4.58 -4.04
CA GLY A 155 0.27 -4.90 -3.40
C GLY A 155 -0.16 -6.34 -3.69
N LYS A 156 -0.09 -6.80 -4.93
CA LYS A 156 -0.39 -8.19 -5.29
C LYS A 156 0.58 -9.20 -4.63
N VAL A 157 1.87 -8.87 -4.54
CA VAL A 157 2.84 -9.72 -3.81
C VAL A 157 2.42 -9.87 -2.34
N ARG A 158 2.03 -8.77 -1.69
CA ARG A 158 1.51 -8.79 -0.31
C ARG A 158 0.26 -9.65 -0.20
N ASP A 159 -0.70 -9.45 -1.08
CA ASP A 159 -2.04 -10.05 -1.00
C ASP A 159 -2.01 -11.55 -1.34
N ASN A 160 -1.08 -11.99 -2.19
CA ASN A 160 -0.93 -13.40 -2.55
C ASN A 160 -0.32 -14.25 -1.41
N ALA A 161 0.45 -13.65 -0.50
CA ALA A 161 1.03 -14.35 0.65
C ALA A 161 1.15 -13.40 1.87
N PRO A 162 0.03 -12.97 2.48
CA PRO A 162 -0.04 -11.82 3.39
C PRO A 162 0.74 -11.96 4.70
N LYS A 163 1.15 -13.18 5.08
CA LYS A 163 1.95 -13.45 6.29
C LYS A 163 3.42 -13.75 5.98
N SER A 164 3.83 -13.64 4.73
CA SER A 164 5.21 -13.90 4.33
C SER A 164 6.15 -12.72 4.64
N ALA A 165 7.44 -12.99 4.74
CA ALA A 165 8.45 -11.95 4.86
C ALA A 165 8.50 -11.05 3.61
N GLU A 166 8.21 -11.61 2.44
CA GLU A 166 8.12 -10.91 1.17
C GLU A 166 6.96 -9.92 1.16
N ALA A 167 5.81 -10.28 1.77
CA ALA A 167 4.66 -9.38 1.92
C ALA A 167 5.00 -8.18 2.81
N ALA A 168 5.68 -8.41 3.95
CA ALA A 168 6.14 -7.35 4.82
C ALA A 168 7.11 -6.42 4.09
N LYS A 169 8.08 -6.99 3.37
CA LYS A 169 9.04 -6.24 2.56
C LYS A 169 8.34 -5.44 1.46
N ALA A 170 7.37 -6.03 0.76
CA ALA A 170 6.61 -5.35 -0.28
C ALA A 170 5.82 -4.16 0.28
N GLN A 171 5.14 -4.34 1.42
CA GLN A 171 4.39 -3.26 2.08
C GLN A 171 5.31 -2.13 2.57
N PHE A 172 6.49 -2.48 3.11
CA PHE A 172 7.50 -1.49 3.49
C PHE A 172 8.01 -0.71 2.28
N THR A 173 8.30 -1.40 1.18
CA THR A 173 8.74 -0.77 -0.09
C THR A 173 7.68 0.17 -0.66
N ILE A 174 6.39 -0.15 -0.55
CA ILE A 174 5.29 0.78 -0.91
C ILE A 174 5.42 2.08 -0.11
N GLY A 175 5.64 1.99 1.20
CA GLY A 175 5.86 3.15 2.06
C GLY A 175 7.07 3.99 1.60
N GLN A 176 8.20 3.35 1.30
CA GLN A 176 9.41 4.00 0.81
C GLN A 176 9.19 4.70 -0.55
N LEU A 177 8.46 4.07 -1.47
CA LEU A 177 8.15 4.66 -2.77
C LEU A 177 7.29 5.93 -2.62
N TYR A 178 6.27 5.91 -1.78
CA TYR A 178 5.46 7.09 -1.51
C TYR A 178 6.27 8.18 -0.82
N GLU A 179 7.12 7.82 0.14
CA GLU A 179 8.02 8.76 0.80
C GLU A 179 8.97 9.43 -0.20
N GLY A 180 9.64 8.65 -1.06
CA GLY A 180 10.52 9.15 -2.12
C GLY A 180 9.81 10.06 -3.13
N LYS A 181 8.50 9.91 -3.29
CA LYS A 181 7.64 10.77 -4.11
C LYS A 181 7.05 11.97 -3.37
N LYS A 182 7.48 12.21 -2.11
CA LYS A 182 6.98 13.28 -1.24
C LYS A 182 5.46 13.21 -1.02
N LYS A 183 4.94 12.01 -0.89
CA LYS A 183 3.55 11.69 -0.57
C LYS A 183 3.46 11.16 0.88
N PRO A 184 3.60 12.04 1.90
CA PRO A 184 3.74 11.62 3.29
C PRO A 184 2.50 10.91 3.83
N LYS A 185 1.31 11.31 3.41
CA LYS A 185 0.05 10.70 3.88
C LYS A 185 -0.04 9.24 3.44
N GLU A 186 0.24 8.96 2.17
CA GLU A 186 0.25 7.63 1.61
C GLU A 186 1.39 6.77 2.19
N ALA A 187 2.56 7.37 2.43
CA ALA A 187 3.68 6.68 3.08
C ALA A 187 3.34 6.28 4.52
N ILE A 188 2.77 7.19 5.32
CA ILE A 188 2.33 6.92 6.69
C ILE A 188 1.27 5.80 6.70
N ALA A 189 0.30 5.86 5.80
CA ALA A 189 -0.71 4.81 5.70
C ALA A 189 -0.10 3.44 5.38
N ALA A 190 0.84 3.39 4.42
CA ALA A 190 1.52 2.15 4.06
C ALA A 190 2.36 1.57 5.20
N TYR A 191 3.10 2.40 5.93
CA TYR A 191 3.89 1.96 7.09
C TYR A 191 3.01 1.50 8.26
N ARG A 192 1.92 2.21 8.56
CA ARG A 192 0.95 1.81 9.58
C ARG A 192 0.28 0.47 9.24
N GLN A 193 -0.07 0.27 7.97
CA GLN A 193 -0.62 -1.00 7.49
C GLN A 193 0.35 -2.15 7.76
N LEU A 194 1.66 -1.97 7.46
CA LEU A 194 2.67 -2.99 7.75
C LEU A 194 2.73 -3.34 9.24
N VAL A 195 2.79 -2.32 10.10
CA VAL A 195 2.87 -2.53 11.56
C VAL A 195 1.63 -3.23 12.09
N SER A 196 0.44 -2.88 11.58
CA SER A 196 -0.82 -3.53 11.93
C SER A 196 -0.87 -5.00 11.50
N ASP A 197 -0.49 -5.29 10.24
CA ASP A 197 -0.63 -6.63 9.66
C ASP A 197 0.45 -7.60 10.13
N GLN A 198 1.68 -7.11 10.33
CA GLN A 198 2.84 -7.91 10.65
C GLN A 198 3.79 -7.20 11.64
N PRO A 199 3.35 -6.95 12.89
CA PRO A 199 4.16 -6.22 13.88
C PRO A 199 5.49 -6.91 14.23
N GLY A 200 5.57 -8.23 14.06
CA GLY A 200 6.80 -9.01 14.27
C GLY A 200 7.74 -9.09 13.07
N SER A 201 7.43 -8.43 11.95
CA SER A 201 8.32 -8.44 10.78
C SER A 201 9.58 -7.60 11.02
N ALA A 202 10.67 -7.95 10.32
CA ALA A 202 11.93 -7.21 10.42
C ALA A 202 11.82 -5.72 10.02
N GLN A 203 10.82 -5.38 9.21
CA GLN A 203 10.59 -4.01 8.73
C GLN A 203 9.69 -3.19 9.65
N ALA A 204 8.89 -3.82 10.52
CA ALA A 204 7.91 -3.15 11.34
C ALA A 204 8.49 -2.09 12.30
N PRO A 205 9.63 -2.33 12.99
CA PRO A 205 10.25 -1.30 13.82
C PRO A 205 10.60 -0.04 13.02
N THR A 206 11.28 -0.23 11.89
CA THR A 206 11.65 0.89 11.01
C THR A 206 10.40 1.60 10.44
N ALA A 207 9.36 0.86 10.07
CA ALA A 207 8.12 1.43 9.57
C ALA A 207 7.45 2.34 10.62
N LEU A 208 7.30 1.89 11.86
CA LEU A 208 6.68 2.70 12.91
C LEU A 208 7.52 3.93 13.28
N PHE A 209 8.86 3.78 13.33
CA PHE A 209 9.77 4.92 13.49
C PHE A 209 9.59 5.95 12.36
N ARG A 210 9.50 5.50 11.08
CA ARG A 210 9.27 6.39 9.93
C ARG A 210 7.95 7.12 10.01
N VAL A 211 6.89 6.52 10.56
CA VAL A 211 5.62 7.22 10.80
C VAL A 211 5.83 8.45 11.68
N GLY A 212 6.52 8.31 12.81
CA GLY A 212 6.83 9.45 13.70
C GLY A 212 7.65 10.54 13.01
N VAL A 213 8.68 10.16 12.25
CA VAL A 213 9.51 11.09 11.49
C VAL A 213 8.70 11.86 10.44
N LEU A 214 7.86 11.17 9.68
CA LEU A 214 7.05 11.77 8.62
C LEU A 214 5.98 12.73 9.19
N LEU A 215 5.35 12.37 10.31
CA LEU A 215 4.39 13.23 10.99
C LEU A 215 5.05 14.50 11.52
N THR A 216 6.25 14.40 12.11
CA THR A 216 7.04 15.55 12.55
C THR A 216 7.36 16.47 11.38
N ALA A 217 7.87 15.91 10.27
CA ALA A 217 8.21 16.67 9.08
C ALA A 217 6.99 17.31 8.38
N ASP A 218 5.83 16.67 8.47
CA ASP A 218 4.58 17.24 7.93
C ASP A 218 4.06 18.40 8.78
N ALA A 219 4.16 18.28 10.10
CA ALA A 219 3.88 19.38 11.02
C ALA A 219 4.76 20.61 10.75
N ASP A 220 6.05 20.39 10.48
CA ASP A 220 7.00 21.50 10.20
C ASP A 220 6.66 22.24 8.91
N ARG A 221 6.14 21.56 7.90
CA ARG A 221 5.72 22.18 6.63
C ARG A 221 4.39 22.91 6.72
N GLY A 222 3.51 22.49 7.61
CA GLY A 222 2.12 22.94 7.71
C GLY A 222 1.87 23.93 8.86
N ASN A 223 2.73 24.93 9.12
CA ASN A 223 2.58 25.89 10.23
C ASN A 223 2.42 25.22 11.60
N GLN A 224 3.24 24.24 11.91
CA GLN A 224 3.25 23.52 13.19
C GLN A 224 1.87 22.92 13.55
N ASN A 225 1.32 22.10 12.65
CA ASN A 225 0.06 21.40 12.92
C ASN A 225 0.19 20.55 14.19
N GLN A 226 -0.40 21.03 15.29
CA GLN A 226 -0.30 20.40 16.62
C GLN A 226 -0.78 18.94 16.58
N ALA A 227 -1.84 18.65 15.84
CA ALA A 227 -2.36 17.29 15.72
C ALA A 227 -1.30 16.31 15.14
N ASN A 228 -0.50 16.76 14.18
CA ASN A 228 0.57 15.92 13.64
C ASN A 228 1.73 15.75 14.63
N LEU A 229 2.02 16.76 15.47
CA LEU A 229 3.04 16.64 16.53
C LEU A 229 2.57 15.65 17.63
N ASP A 230 1.29 15.69 17.99
CA ASP A 230 0.72 14.76 18.96
C ASP A 230 0.73 13.31 18.42
N LEU A 231 0.34 13.12 17.16
CA LEU A 231 0.43 11.82 16.48
C LEU A 231 1.89 11.34 16.32
N ALA A 232 2.84 12.25 16.11
CA ALA A 232 4.26 11.89 16.06
C ALA A 232 4.76 11.39 17.42
N ARG A 233 4.36 12.07 18.50
CA ARG A 233 4.68 11.66 19.88
C ARG A 233 4.10 10.28 20.19
N GLU A 234 2.85 10.05 19.83
CA GLU A 234 2.20 8.75 19.97
C GLU A 234 3.00 7.68 19.23
N ALA A 235 3.30 7.89 17.94
CA ALA A 235 4.04 6.93 17.13
C ALA A 235 5.44 6.59 17.70
N PHE A 236 6.18 7.57 18.23
CA PHE A 236 7.47 7.30 18.86
C PHE A 236 7.34 6.58 20.21
N ASN A 237 6.31 6.89 21.02
CA ASN A 237 6.06 6.16 22.25
C ASN A 237 5.66 4.71 21.97
N ASP A 238 4.75 4.47 21.02
CA ASP A 238 4.38 3.13 20.58
C ASP A 238 5.59 2.34 20.07
N TYR A 239 6.45 3.01 19.28
CA TYR A 239 7.68 2.41 18.81
C TYR A 239 8.59 1.97 19.96
N LEU A 240 8.83 2.82 20.95
CA LEU A 240 9.68 2.49 22.10
C LEU A 240 9.10 1.36 22.98
N ILE A 241 7.77 1.27 23.06
CA ILE A 241 7.07 0.22 23.81
C ILE A 241 7.11 -1.11 23.04
N GLN A 242 6.81 -1.08 21.74
CA GLN A 242 6.72 -2.29 20.93
C GLN A 242 8.09 -2.88 20.57
N TYR A 243 9.11 -2.02 20.41
CA TYR A 243 10.44 -2.42 19.93
C TYR A 243 11.59 -1.93 20.84
N PRO A 244 11.60 -2.34 22.13
CA PRO A 244 12.52 -1.79 23.13
C PRO A 244 14.00 -2.05 22.87
N GLY A 245 14.33 -3.01 21.98
CA GLY A 245 15.71 -3.35 21.60
C GLY A 245 16.17 -2.81 20.24
N ASP A 246 15.34 -2.01 19.55
CA ASP A 246 15.68 -1.53 18.21
C ASP A 246 16.76 -0.44 18.23
N SER A 247 17.58 -0.42 17.18
CA SER A 247 18.70 0.51 17.03
C SER A 247 18.33 1.99 17.02
N ASN A 248 17.11 2.34 16.58
CA ASN A 248 16.63 3.72 16.52
C ASN A 248 16.05 4.24 17.85
N ASN A 249 16.08 3.45 18.94
CA ASN A 249 15.50 3.86 20.24
C ASN A 249 16.13 5.14 20.80
N ALA A 250 17.44 5.31 20.66
CA ALA A 250 18.11 6.52 21.12
C ALA A 250 17.62 7.76 20.34
N GLU A 251 17.49 7.62 19.03
CA GLU A 251 16.99 8.70 18.17
C GLU A 251 15.50 9.00 18.41
N ALA A 252 14.67 7.98 18.63
CA ALA A 252 13.27 8.17 18.98
C ALA A 252 13.11 8.99 20.28
N ARG A 253 13.90 8.68 21.32
CA ARG A 253 13.89 9.46 22.57
C ARG A 253 14.34 10.91 22.33
N ARG A 254 15.41 11.11 21.57
CA ARG A 254 15.87 12.47 21.20
C ARG A 254 14.79 13.27 20.47
N LEU A 255 14.06 12.63 19.55
CA LEU A 255 12.96 13.28 18.83
C LEU A 255 11.78 13.59 19.75
N LEU A 256 11.45 12.69 20.69
CA LEU A 256 10.45 12.96 21.74
C LEU A 256 10.82 14.15 22.63
N ASP A 257 12.08 14.24 23.04
CA ASP A 257 12.58 15.37 23.85
C ASP A 257 12.46 16.68 23.06
N ASN A 258 12.78 16.67 21.78
CA ASN A 258 12.61 17.82 20.90
C ASN A 258 11.14 18.24 20.78
N LEU A 259 10.22 17.28 20.60
CA LEU A 259 8.77 17.56 20.58
C LEU A 259 8.29 18.14 21.90
N GLY A 260 8.80 17.63 23.04
CA GLY A 260 8.53 18.16 24.37
C GLY A 260 9.03 19.60 24.53
N GLY A 261 10.24 19.90 24.06
CA GLY A 261 10.80 21.25 24.06
C GLY A 261 9.96 22.25 23.26
N ARG A 262 9.43 21.85 22.10
CA ARG A 262 8.52 22.69 21.28
C ARG A 262 7.22 23.00 22.02
N ASP A 263 6.64 22.04 22.74
CA ASP A 263 5.44 22.29 23.52
C ASP A 263 5.69 23.28 24.66
N ILE A 264 6.83 23.19 25.32
CA ILE A 264 7.23 24.13 26.36
C ILE A 264 7.41 25.52 25.79
N GLN A 265 8.10 25.66 24.66
CA GLN A 265 8.24 26.93 23.97
C GLN A 265 6.89 27.54 23.60
N ARG A 266 5.97 26.74 23.08
CA ARG A 266 4.61 27.17 22.74
C ARG A 266 3.84 27.66 23.97
N SER A 267 3.92 26.93 25.09
CA SER A 267 3.31 27.40 26.34
C SER A 267 3.88 28.76 26.77
N TYR A 268 5.18 28.97 26.60
CA TYR A 268 5.83 30.23 26.86
C TYR A 268 5.30 31.37 25.92
N ASP A 269 5.20 31.11 24.62
CA ASP A 269 4.68 32.05 23.63
C ASP A 269 3.22 32.46 23.92
N VAL A 270 2.40 31.48 24.33
CA VAL A 270 1.02 31.72 24.78
C VAL A 270 0.99 32.58 26.07
N ALA A 271 1.88 32.31 27.03
CA ALA A 271 2.02 33.15 28.23
C ALA A 271 2.35 34.58 27.88
N GLU A 272 3.34 34.82 26.99
CA GLU A 272 3.69 36.13 26.52
C GLU A 272 2.53 36.88 25.83
N PHE A 273 1.75 36.14 25.01
CA PHE A 273 0.57 36.72 24.36
C PHE A 273 -0.46 37.21 25.39
N TYR A 274 -0.75 36.39 26.42
CA TYR A 274 -1.67 36.78 27.47
C TYR A 274 -1.13 37.95 28.30
N GLN A 275 0.17 38.01 28.59
CA GLN A 275 0.80 39.14 29.27
C GLN A 275 0.66 40.43 28.45
N LYS A 276 0.97 40.38 27.15
CA LYS A 276 0.86 41.52 26.24
C LYS A 276 -0.58 42.03 26.07
N THR A 277 -1.55 41.14 26.21
CA THR A 277 -2.98 41.50 26.11
C THR A 277 -3.62 41.87 27.45
N GLY A 278 -2.81 42.05 28.52
CA GLY A 278 -3.26 42.48 29.85
C GLY A 278 -3.97 41.41 30.67
N LYS A 279 -3.92 40.14 30.21
CA LYS A 279 -4.55 39.02 30.92
C LYS A 279 -3.53 38.31 31.84
N SER A 280 -3.08 39.05 32.88
CA SER A 280 -1.97 38.65 33.75
C SER A 280 -2.20 37.28 34.41
N GLU A 281 -3.41 37.02 34.91
CA GLU A 281 -3.68 35.73 35.56
C GLU A 281 -3.58 34.52 34.59
N SER A 282 -4.06 34.68 33.35
CA SER A 282 -3.86 33.68 32.33
C SER A 282 -2.38 33.47 32.00
N ALA A 283 -1.61 34.58 31.89
CA ALA A 283 -0.18 34.49 31.64
C ALA A 283 0.55 33.72 32.74
N LYS A 284 0.24 33.99 34.01
CA LYS A 284 0.81 33.29 35.17
C LYS A 284 0.59 31.77 35.07
N VAL A 285 -0.62 31.32 34.69
CA VAL A 285 -0.92 29.89 34.53
C VAL A 285 0.03 29.23 33.54
N TYR A 286 0.23 29.83 32.36
CA TYR A 286 1.10 29.28 31.35
C TYR A 286 2.60 29.39 31.71
N TYR A 287 3.05 30.45 32.37
CA TYR A 287 4.43 30.52 32.88
C TYR A 287 4.71 29.46 33.93
N ARG A 288 3.76 29.15 34.84
CA ARG A 288 3.88 28.03 35.79
C ARG A 288 3.95 26.68 35.08
N ASP A 289 3.14 26.47 34.01
CA ASP A 289 3.22 25.26 33.19
C ASP A 289 4.62 25.09 32.55
N VAL A 290 5.18 26.19 31.99
CA VAL A 290 6.55 26.19 31.47
C VAL A 290 7.55 25.77 32.55
N MET A 291 7.48 26.33 33.73
CA MET A 291 8.41 26.00 34.83
C MET A 291 8.25 24.54 35.29
N ALA A 292 7.01 24.05 35.41
CA ALA A 292 6.74 22.68 35.84
C ALA A 292 7.29 21.65 34.83
N ARG A 293 7.23 21.95 33.56
CA ARG A 293 7.65 21.05 32.46
C ARG A 293 9.13 21.17 32.11
N ALA A 294 9.68 22.38 32.08
CA ALA A 294 11.08 22.63 31.75
C ALA A 294 12.05 22.23 32.89
N LYS A 295 11.60 22.35 34.16
CA LYS A 295 12.36 22.08 35.40
C LYS A 295 13.67 22.86 35.57
N SER A 296 14.34 23.23 34.50
CA SER A 296 15.57 24.00 34.45
C SER A 296 15.82 24.54 33.04
N GLY A 297 16.83 25.38 32.87
CA GLY A 297 17.25 25.88 31.58
C GLY A 297 16.65 27.23 31.16
N PRO A 298 16.98 27.74 29.96
CA PRO A 298 16.66 29.11 29.55
C PRO A 298 15.19 29.49 29.61
N LEU A 299 14.28 28.60 29.22
CA LEU A 299 12.83 28.82 29.25
C LEU A 299 12.30 28.86 30.68
N TYR A 300 12.82 27.97 31.55
CA TYR A 300 12.49 27.98 32.97
C TYR A 300 12.85 29.33 33.62
N GLU A 301 14.08 29.82 33.44
CA GLU A 301 14.54 31.09 34.02
C GLU A 301 13.77 32.29 33.46
N LYS A 302 13.47 32.29 32.16
CA LYS A 302 12.61 33.31 31.54
C LYS A 302 11.21 33.31 32.17
N ALA A 303 10.57 32.15 32.26
CA ALA A 303 9.23 32.05 32.83
C ALA A 303 9.19 32.46 34.31
N ARG A 304 10.22 32.10 35.10
CA ARG A 304 10.40 32.52 36.48
C ARG A 304 10.54 34.05 36.61
N SER A 305 11.34 34.68 35.76
CA SER A 305 11.49 36.13 35.74
C SER A 305 10.16 36.82 35.43
N ARG A 306 9.42 36.33 34.44
CA ARG A 306 8.11 36.87 34.06
C ARG A 306 7.06 36.73 35.16
N LEU A 307 7.04 35.61 35.89
CA LEU A 307 6.15 35.44 37.06
C LEU A 307 6.47 36.49 38.14
N LYS A 308 7.75 36.71 38.42
CA LYS A 308 8.18 37.72 39.39
C LYS A 308 7.77 39.14 38.96
N GLU A 309 7.84 39.46 37.67
CA GLU A 309 7.36 40.75 37.13
C GLU A 309 5.83 40.90 37.30
N LEU A 310 5.08 39.79 37.30
CA LEU A 310 3.64 39.77 37.50
C LEU A 310 3.21 39.66 38.97
N GLY A 311 4.18 39.82 39.91
CA GLY A 311 3.90 39.85 41.33
C GLY A 311 3.77 38.51 41.99
N GLU A 312 4.43 37.47 41.51
CA GLU A 312 4.42 36.12 42.07
C GLU A 312 5.81 35.60 42.44
#